data_468b4e0e28c50652625a878f82536e3c
#
_entry.id   468b4e0e28c50652625a878f82536e3c
#
_cell.length_a   1.000
_cell.length_b   1.000
_cell.length_c   1.000
_cell.angle_alpha   90.00
_cell.angle_beta   90.00
_cell.angle_gamma   90.00
#
_symmetry.space_group_name_H-M   'P 1'
#
loop_
_entity.id
_entity.type
_entity.pdbx_description
1 polymer ?
#
loop_
_entity_poly.entity_id
_entity_poly.type
_entity_poly.pdbx_seq_one_letter_code
_entity_poly.pdbx_strand_id
1 'polypeptide(L)'
;MIWFQSREQRLARRADTWEAGLTPLARIHAWFDLLFLDHGLLRLCYRNRHRVSERLWRSAQPTPGDLTNLKQRGLKSVVCVRGGRAFGSWPLEKEACERLQLDLHKVAIRARQAPRKQDLLDLIDLLSSLSYPALIHCKSGADRTGFVAAVYLIAVEGRSLDEAKQQLSLRFGHLRYSRAGVLRQAIEAYGRDRGADSMDFRTWVDCLYDPDEVALRFRARSFAVAFTERLFRRED
;
A
#
# COMPACT_ATOMS: atom_id res chain seq x y z
N MET A 1 -25.54 15.04 -25.14
CA MET A 1 -24.43 14.13 -25.57
C MET A 1 -23.43 13.90 -24.44
N ILE A 2 -23.84 13.30 -23.27
CA ILE A 2 -23.02 13.14 -22.04
C ILE A 2 -22.86 11.64 -21.64
N TRP A 3 -23.34 10.69 -22.45
CA TRP A 3 -23.60 9.31 -22.00
C TRP A 3 -22.51 8.26 -22.27
N PHE A 4 -21.35 8.60 -22.86
CA PHE A 4 -20.31 7.63 -23.17
C PHE A 4 -18.90 8.07 -22.75
N GLN A 5 -18.74 8.50 -21.48
CA GLN A 5 -17.39 8.69 -20.97
C GLN A 5 -16.83 7.36 -20.45
N SER A 6 -15.61 7.01 -20.86
CA SER A 6 -14.92 5.85 -20.32
C SER A 6 -14.74 6.00 -18.78
N ARG A 7 -14.62 4.89 -18.07
CA ARG A 7 -14.34 4.89 -16.63
C ARG A 7 -13.11 5.75 -16.30
N GLU A 8 -12.09 5.71 -17.15
CA GLU A 8 -10.84 6.46 -16.98
C GLU A 8 -11.06 7.97 -17.12
N GLN A 9 -11.84 8.42 -18.10
CA GLN A 9 -12.18 9.84 -18.27
C GLN A 9 -12.96 10.38 -17.07
N ARG A 10 -13.89 9.60 -16.51
CA ARG A 10 -14.63 9.99 -15.30
C ARG A 10 -13.71 10.10 -14.08
N LEU A 11 -12.76 9.16 -13.94
CA LEU A 11 -11.79 9.19 -12.85
C LEU A 11 -10.81 10.37 -12.99
N ALA A 12 -10.37 10.68 -14.21
CA ALA A 12 -9.51 11.84 -14.48
C ALA A 12 -10.22 13.15 -14.12
N ARG A 13 -11.44 13.38 -14.59
CA ARG A 13 -12.22 14.59 -14.25
C ARG A 13 -12.44 14.75 -12.76
N ARG A 14 -12.69 13.65 -12.05
CA ARG A 14 -12.81 13.69 -10.58
C ARG A 14 -11.49 14.06 -9.92
N ALA A 15 -10.38 13.56 -10.43
CA ALA A 15 -9.05 13.92 -9.94
C ALA A 15 -8.79 15.43 -10.13
N ASP A 16 -9.09 15.97 -11.30
CA ASP A 16 -8.93 17.40 -11.61
C ASP A 16 -9.79 18.27 -10.69
N THR A 17 -11.03 17.85 -10.43
CA THR A 17 -11.93 18.55 -9.49
C THR A 17 -11.33 18.63 -8.07
N TRP A 18 -10.66 17.57 -7.63
CA TRP A 18 -10.03 17.53 -6.31
C TRP A 18 -8.69 18.29 -6.23
N GLU A 19 -8.04 18.54 -7.35
CA GLU A 19 -6.78 19.31 -7.41
C GLU A 19 -7.02 20.82 -7.35
N ALA A 20 -8.19 21.30 -7.77
CA ALA A 20 -8.58 22.71 -7.72
C ALA A 20 -8.75 23.29 -6.29
N GLY A 21 -8.68 22.42 -5.27
CA GLY A 21 -8.83 22.80 -3.86
C GLY A 21 -10.21 22.53 -3.29
N LEU A 22 -10.34 22.56 -1.96
CA LEU A 22 -11.57 22.27 -1.25
C LEU A 22 -12.35 23.55 -0.90
N THR A 23 -13.27 23.97 -1.77
CA THR A 23 -14.33 24.88 -1.36
C THR A 23 -15.21 24.23 -0.27
N PRO A 24 -16.01 24.98 0.51
CA PRO A 24 -16.90 24.40 1.53
C PRO A 24 -17.81 23.29 0.98
N LEU A 25 -18.39 23.51 -0.20
CA LEU A 25 -19.25 22.52 -0.86
C LEU A 25 -18.45 21.31 -1.35
N ALA A 26 -17.28 21.51 -1.95
CA ALA A 26 -16.38 20.44 -2.39
C ALA A 26 -15.93 19.58 -1.20
N ARG A 27 -15.72 20.20 -0.03
CA ARG A 27 -15.36 19.49 1.21
C ARG A 27 -16.49 18.56 1.68
N ILE A 28 -17.74 19.02 1.64
CA ILE A 28 -18.91 18.16 1.95
C ILE A 28 -18.95 16.97 0.99
N HIS A 29 -18.78 17.20 -0.31
CA HIS A 29 -18.73 16.13 -1.30
C HIS A 29 -17.54 15.17 -1.08
N ALA A 30 -16.37 15.68 -0.70
CA ALA A 30 -15.20 14.86 -0.41
C ALA A 30 -15.43 13.96 0.82
N TRP A 31 -16.09 14.47 1.86
CA TRP A 31 -16.48 13.67 3.02
C TRP A 31 -17.54 12.61 2.66
N PHE A 32 -18.54 12.96 1.86
CA PHE A 32 -19.53 12.01 1.38
C PHE A 32 -18.87 10.89 0.57
N ASP A 33 -17.98 11.25 -0.37
CA ASP A 33 -17.22 10.28 -1.17
C ASP A 33 -16.38 9.37 -0.28
N LEU A 34 -15.65 9.93 0.67
CA LEU A 34 -14.82 9.18 1.61
C LEU A 34 -15.64 8.18 2.42
N LEU A 35 -16.79 8.62 2.96
CA LEU A 35 -17.57 7.79 3.88
C LEU A 35 -18.36 6.71 3.15
N PHE A 36 -19.02 7.04 2.05
CA PHE A 36 -19.98 6.17 1.37
C PHE A 36 -19.41 5.49 0.13
N LEU A 37 -18.77 6.23 -0.78
CA LEU A 37 -18.29 5.67 -2.04
C LEU A 37 -16.94 4.95 -1.87
N ASP A 38 -16.10 5.44 -0.97
CA ASP A 38 -14.82 4.83 -0.67
C ASP A 38 -14.88 3.85 0.52
N HIS A 39 -16.08 3.54 1.02
CA HIS A 39 -16.32 2.66 2.17
C HIS A 39 -15.62 3.13 3.47
N GLY A 40 -15.55 4.44 3.69
CA GLY A 40 -14.93 5.04 4.87
C GLY A 40 -15.58 4.62 6.17
N LEU A 41 -16.91 4.46 6.20
CA LEU A 41 -17.64 4.01 7.38
C LEU A 41 -17.10 2.69 7.95
N LEU A 42 -16.80 1.72 7.09
CA LEU A 42 -16.19 0.45 7.52
C LEU A 42 -14.79 0.65 8.13
N ARG A 43 -14.04 1.65 7.64
CA ARG A 43 -12.72 1.98 8.14
C ARG A 43 -12.73 2.73 9.47
N LEU A 44 -13.83 3.37 9.83
CA LEU A 44 -13.99 3.96 11.18
C LEU A 44 -13.94 2.86 12.25
N CYS A 45 -14.51 1.68 11.94
CA CYS A 45 -14.45 0.50 12.81
C CYS A 45 -13.14 -0.29 12.64
N TYR A 46 -12.60 -0.36 11.41
CA TYR A 46 -11.40 -1.12 11.07
C TYR A 46 -10.28 -0.20 10.56
N ARG A 47 -9.63 0.49 11.46
CA ARG A 47 -8.52 1.41 11.13
C ARG A 47 -7.25 0.70 10.67
N ASN A 48 -7.09 -0.58 10.98
CA ASN A 48 -5.90 -1.39 10.71
C ASN A 48 -4.59 -0.65 11.02
N ARG A 49 -4.60 0.13 12.12
CA ARG A 49 -3.48 0.96 12.53
C ARG A 49 -2.62 0.21 13.54
N HIS A 50 -1.36 0.01 13.16
CA HIS A 50 -0.38 -0.70 13.95
C HIS A 50 0.97 0.00 13.87
N ARG A 51 1.80 -0.25 14.86
CA ARG A 51 3.20 0.13 14.86
C ARG A 51 4.00 -0.96 14.15
N VAL A 52 4.79 -0.59 13.14
CA VAL A 52 5.70 -1.50 12.43
C VAL A 52 7.03 -1.55 13.18
N SER A 53 7.52 -0.36 13.57
CA SER A 53 8.71 -0.15 14.39
C SER A 53 8.54 1.11 15.22
N GLU A 54 9.57 1.55 15.91
CA GLU A 54 9.54 2.83 16.64
C GLU A 54 9.36 4.03 15.71
N ARG A 55 9.84 3.91 14.48
CA ARG A 55 9.87 4.98 13.49
C ARG A 55 8.73 4.91 12.48
N LEU A 56 8.04 3.76 12.32
CA LEU A 56 7.05 3.56 11.27
C LEU A 56 5.72 3.05 11.79
N TRP A 57 4.66 3.70 11.35
CA TRP A 57 3.28 3.29 11.53
C TRP A 57 2.68 2.79 10.21
N ARG A 58 1.71 1.90 10.29
CA ARG A 58 0.89 1.46 9.16
C ARG A 58 -0.60 1.62 9.49
N SER A 59 -1.43 1.92 8.46
CA SER A 59 -2.89 1.96 8.65
C SER A 59 -3.69 1.72 7.35
N ALA A 60 -5.00 1.60 7.49
CA ALA A 60 -5.95 1.92 6.43
C ALA A 60 -5.89 3.42 6.12
N GLN A 61 -6.63 3.89 5.09
CA GLN A 61 -6.75 5.30 4.76
C GLN A 61 -7.08 6.12 6.02
N PRO A 62 -6.21 7.04 6.47
CA PRO A 62 -6.46 7.86 7.63
C PRO A 62 -7.52 8.93 7.34
N THR A 63 -8.25 9.34 8.37
CA THR A 63 -9.05 10.56 8.36
C THR A 63 -8.19 11.76 8.75
N PRO A 64 -8.62 13.01 8.47
CA PRO A 64 -7.97 14.21 9.00
C PRO A 64 -7.77 14.19 10.53
N GLY A 65 -8.75 13.64 11.29
CA GLY A 65 -8.64 13.47 12.74
C GLY A 65 -7.59 12.46 13.15
N ASP A 66 -7.42 11.36 12.39
CA ASP A 66 -6.36 10.40 12.63
C ASP A 66 -4.97 11.01 12.44
N LEU A 67 -4.79 11.85 11.41
CA LEU A 67 -3.54 12.56 11.15
C LEU A 67 -3.23 13.56 12.26
N THR A 68 -4.23 14.30 12.75
CA THR A 68 -4.07 15.20 13.90
C THR A 68 -3.58 14.43 15.15
N ASN A 69 -4.20 13.30 15.46
CA ASN A 69 -3.80 12.47 16.59
C ASN A 69 -2.38 11.91 16.44
N LEU A 70 -1.98 11.54 15.23
CA LEU A 70 -0.64 11.04 14.96
C LEU A 70 0.40 12.16 14.98
N LYS A 71 0.06 13.38 14.51
CA LYS A 71 0.93 14.55 14.63
C LYS A 71 1.27 14.86 16.08
N GLN A 72 0.27 14.81 16.98
CA GLN A 72 0.50 14.97 18.43
C GLN A 72 1.44 13.91 19.01
N ARG A 73 1.58 12.75 18.36
CA ARG A 73 2.53 11.69 18.71
C ARG A 73 3.86 11.79 17.96
N GLY A 74 4.12 12.93 17.31
CA GLY A 74 5.39 13.21 16.64
C GLY A 74 5.46 12.80 15.17
N LEU A 75 4.35 12.41 14.51
CA LEU A 75 4.35 12.10 13.09
C LEU A 75 4.92 13.25 12.27
N LYS A 76 5.81 12.94 11.30
CA LYS A 76 6.45 13.91 10.41
C LYS A 76 6.06 13.70 8.95
N SER A 77 6.00 12.44 8.49
CA SER A 77 5.71 12.11 7.09
C SER A 77 4.54 11.16 6.93
N VAL A 78 3.84 11.26 5.81
CA VAL A 78 2.77 10.35 5.38
C VAL A 78 3.08 9.83 3.99
N VAL A 79 3.04 8.51 3.81
CA VAL A 79 3.24 7.86 2.50
C VAL A 79 1.94 7.18 2.07
N CYS A 80 1.27 7.78 1.10
CA CYS A 80 0.07 7.23 0.48
C CYS A 80 0.44 6.27 -0.65
N VAL A 81 0.29 4.97 -0.44
CA VAL A 81 0.60 3.95 -1.48
C VAL A 81 -0.63 3.52 -2.28
N ARG A 82 -1.62 4.39 -2.37
CA ARG A 82 -2.91 4.09 -2.99
C ARG A 82 -2.97 4.32 -4.49
N GLY A 83 -2.19 5.25 -5.02
CA GLY A 83 -2.08 5.57 -6.44
C GLY A 83 -3.18 6.51 -6.99
N GLY A 84 -4.46 6.29 -6.73
CA GLY A 84 -5.56 7.08 -7.30
C GLY A 84 -5.77 8.46 -6.63
N ARG A 85 -6.09 9.49 -7.44
CA ARG A 85 -6.47 10.84 -6.97
C ARG A 85 -7.98 11.09 -7.03
N ALA A 86 -8.75 10.13 -7.57
CA ALA A 86 -10.17 10.30 -7.89
C ALA A 86 -11.13 10.12 -6.69
N PHE A 87 -10.62 9.89 -5.50
CA PHE A 87 -11.43 9.69 -4.29
C PHE A 87 -11.35 10.91 -3.37
N GLY A 88 -12.46 11.26 -2.75
CA GLY A 88 -12.54 12.39 -1.82
C GLY A 88 -11.62 12.29 -0.60
N SER A 89 -11.12 11.09 -0.29
CA SER A 89 -10.08 10.89 0.72
C SER A 89 -8.78 11.62 0.40
N TRP A 90 -8.42 11.77 -0.89
CA TRP A 90 -7.17 12.41 -1.30
C TRP A 90 -7.11 13.91 -0.97
N PRO A 91 -8.09 14.75 -1.39
CA PRO A 91 -8.04 16.18 -1.08
C PRO A 91 -8.14 16.45 0.43
N LEU A 92 -8.92 15.66 1.17
CA LEU A 92 -9.01 15.79 2.62
C LEU A 92 -7.69 15.45 3.33
N GLU A 93 -6.99 14.43 2.85
CA GLU A 93 -5.66 14.05 3.35
C GLU A 93 -4.62 15.11 3.04
N LYS A 94 -4.60 15.61 1.79
CA LYS A 94 -3.67 16.66 1.34
C LYS A 94 -3.85 17.92 2.20
N GLU A 95 -5.08 18.43 2.33
CA GLU A 95 -5.37 19.60 3.16
C GLU A 95 -4.98 19.38 4.64
N ALA A 96 -5.22 18.19 5.18
CA ALA A 96 -4.83 17.87 6.56
C ALA A 96 -3.31 17.85 6.73
N CYS A 97 -2.58 17.25 5.79
CA CYS A 97 -1.11 17.23 5.82
C CYS A 97 -0.52 18.64 5.71
N GLU A 98 -1.02 19.47 4.80
CA GLU A 98 -0.60 20.87 4.65
C GLU A 98 -0.82 21.66 5.95
N ARG A 99 -2.03 21.59 6.52
CA ARG A 99 -2.36 22.26 7.78
C ARG A 99 -1.52 21.81 8.96
N LEU A 100 -1.19 20.52 9.01
CA LEU A 100 -0.42 19.91 10.09
C LEU A 100 1.08 19.94 9.85
N GLN A 101 1.53 20.51 8.72
CA GLN A 101 2.94 20.50 8.31
C GLN A 101 3.53 19.09 8.35
N LEU A 102 2.87 18.17 7.64
CA LEU A 102 3.32 16.80 7.41
C LEU A 102 3.82 16.66 5.98
N ASP A 103 4.97 16.02 5.80
CA ASP A 103 5.50 15.71 4.47
C ASP A 103 4.63 14.61 3.84
N LEU A 104 3.88 14.93 2.78
CA LEU A 104 3.00 13.98 2.11
C LEU A 104 3.65 13.45 0.84
N HIS A 105 3.93 12.16 0.83
CA HIS A 105 4.48 11.44 -0.32
C HIS A 105 3.44 10.51 -0.93
N LYS A 106 3.47 10.39 -2.25
CA LYS A 106 2.56 9.51 -2.99
C LYS A 106 3.34 8.53 -3.84
N VAL A 107 3.10 7.24 -3.59
CA VAL A 107 3.70 6.13 -4.34
C VAL A 107 2.60 5.25 -4.92
N ALA A 108 2.69 4.90 -6.19
CA ALA A 108 1.71 4.08 -6.86
C ALA A 108 2.14 2.60 -6.85
N ILE A 109 1.74 1.84 -5.84
CA ILE A 109 1.91 0.39 -5.83
C ILE A 109 0.63 -0.30 -6.33
N ARG A 110 0.77 -1.19 -7.31
CA ARG A 110 -0.34 -2.00 -7.83
C ARG A 110 -0.55 -3.23 -6.96
N ALA A 111 -1.75 -3.39 -6.38
CA ALA A 111 -2.01 -4.47 -5.42
C ALA A 111 -1.99 -5.88 -6.04
N ARG A 112 -2.20 -6.01 -7.35
CA ARG A 112 -2.43 -7.30 -8.04
C ARG A 112 -1.40 -7.61 -9.13
N GLN A 113 -0.25 -6.97 -9.08
CA GLN A 113 0.87 -7.14 -10.01
C GLN A 113 2.17 -7.14 -9.22
N ALA A 114 3.16 -7.88 -9.70
CA ALA A 114 4.52 -7.74 -9.18
C ALA A 114 4.98 -6.29 -9.42
N PRO A 115 5.60 -5.64 -8.43
CA PRO A 115 6.14 -4.30 -8.59
C PRO A 115 7.21 -4.28 -9.68
N ARG A 116 7.29 -3.21 -10.47
CA ARG A 116 8.40 -3.05 -11.42
C ARG A 116 9.69 -2.78 -10.64
N LYS A 117 10.83 -3.18 -11.22
CA LYS A 117 12.16 -2.95 -10.64
C LYS A 117 12.36 -1.49 -10.23
N GLN A 118 12.10 -0.55 -11.16
CA GLN A 118 12.26 0.88 -10.88
C GLN A 118 11.33 1.37 -9.76
N ASP A 119 10.07 0.93 -9.73
CA ASP A 119 9.13 1.29 -8.64
C ASP A 119 9.66 0.84 -7.26
N LEU A 120 10.39 -0.30 -7.20
CA LEU A 120 11.03 -0.79 -5.97
C LEU A 120 12.24 0.04 -5.57
N LEU A 121 13.11 0.39 -6.52
CA LEU A 121 14.27 1.24 -6.26
C LEU A 121 13.83 2.61 -5.78
N ASP A 122 12.88 3.24 -6.46
CA ASP A 122 12.31 4.53 -6.07
C ASP A 122 11.66 4.48 -4.68
N LEU A 123 10.99 3.36 -4.37
CA LEU A 123 10.40 3.14 -3.04
C LEU A 123 11.47 3.03 -1.95
N ILE A 124 12.56 2.29 -2.20
CA ILE A 124 13.68 2.16 -1.24
C ILE A 124 14.31 3.52 -0.98
N ASP A 125 14.55 4.31 -2.03
CA ASP A 125 15.13 5.65 -1.92
C ASP A 125 14.22 6.59 -1.14
N LEU A 126 12.93 6.58 -1.43
CA LEU A 126 11.95 7.33 -0.66
C LEU A 126 11.96 6.93 0.82
N LEU A 127 11.85 5.63 1.12
CA LEU A 127 11.82 5.14 2.50
C LEU A 127 13.10 5.47 3.26
N SER A 128 14.24 5.52 2.60
CA SER A 128 15.52 5.88 3.20
C SER A 128 15.63 7.37 3.52
N SER A 129 14.94 8.23 2.75
CA SER A 129 15.02 9.71 2.86
C SER A 129 13.89 10.35 3.66
N LEU A 130 12.89 9.59 4.14
CA LEU A 130 11.74 10.14 4.88
C LEU A 130 12.13 10.82 6.17
N SER A 131 11.39 11.87 6.53
CA SER A 131 11.38 12.42 7.89
C SER A 131 10.58 11.49 8.81
N TYR A 132 11.23 10.85 9.75
CA TYR A 132 10.58 9.94 10.71
C TYR A 132 10.20 10.65 12.02
N PRO A 133 9.17 10.18 12.75
CA PRO A 133 8.29 9.02 12.48
C PRO A 133 7.36 9.23 11.28
N ALA A 134 7.10 8.16 10.52
CA ALA A 134 6.28 8.18 9.32
C ALA A 134 5.06 7.23 9.42
N LEU A 135 4.01 7.55 8.64
CA LEU A 135 2.84 6.70 8.43
C LEU A 135 2.79 6.22 6.99
N ILE A 136 2.70 4.93 6.77
CA ILE A 136 2.36 4.35 5.47
C ILE A 136 0.91 3.86 5.46
N HIS A 137 0.18 4.11 4.40
CA HIS A 137 -1.20 3.65 4.27
C HIS A 137 -1.63 3.40 2.82
N CYS A 138 -2.68 2.59 2.67
CA CYS A 138 -3.42 2.43 1.42
C CYS A 138 -4.93 2.56 1.68
N LYS A 139 -5.78 1.85 0.95
CA LYS A 139 -7.23 1.84 1.23
C LYS A 139 -7.57 1.08 2.52
N SER A 140 -7.17 -0.20 2.62
CA SER A 140 -7.49 -1.12 3.73
C SER A 140 -6.34 -1.32 4.72
N GLY A 141 -5.14 -0.83 4.41
CA GLY A 141 -3.95 -1.09 5.22
C GLY A 141 -3.41 -2.52 5.15
N ALA A 142 -3.93 -3.36 4.28
CA ALA A 142 -3.57 -4.78 4.19
C ALA A 142 -2.40 -5.03 3.22
N ASP A 143 -2.67 -5.08 1.92
CA ASP A 143 -1.74 -5.59 0.91
C ASP A 143 -0.57 -4.64 0.61
N ARG A 144 -0.88 -3.49 -0.01
CA ARG A 144 0.15 -2.51 -0.42
C ARG A 144 0.90 -1.93 0.76
N THR A 145 0.17 -1.60 1.83
CA THR A 145 0.76 -1.13 3.08
C THR A 145 1.65 -2.20 3.71
N GLY A 146 1.19 -3.47 3.73
CA GLY A 146 1.99 -4.59 4.21
C GLY A 146 3.27 -4.81 3.40
N PHE A 147 3.16 -4.67 2.08
CA PHE A 147 4.32 -4.77 1.19
C PHE A 147 5.36 -3.67 1.46
N VAL A 148 4.92 -2.41 1.52
CA VAL A 148 5.83 -1.29 1.80
C VAL A 148 6.44 -1.38 3.20
N ALA A 149 5.66 -1.85 4.19
CA ALA A 149 6.20 -2.13 5.53
C ALA A 149 7.27 -3.23 5.53
N ALA A 150 7.07 -4.28 4.71
CA ALA A 150 8.06 -5.34 4.56
C ALA A 150 9.35 -4.84 3.89
N VAL A 151 9.23 -4.06 2.81
CA VAL A 151 10.37 -3.42 2.15
C VAL A 151 11.14 -2.52 3.13
N TYR A 152 10.42 -1.69 3.91
CA TYR A 152 11.03 -0.83 4.91
C TYR A 152 11.82 -1.61 5.96
N LEU A 153 11.24 -2.69 6.50
CA LEU A 153 11.92 -3.51 7.51
C LEU A 153 13.21 -4.13 6.98
N ILE A 154 13.21 -4.61 5.74
CA ILE A 154 14.39 -5.23 5.12
C ILE A 154 15.40 -4.17 4.71
N ALA A 155 14.98 -3.19 3.91
CA ALA A 155 15.90 -2.27 3.22
C ALA A 155 16.41 -1.13 4.12
N VAL A 156 15.60 -0.69 5.10
CA VAL A 156 15.92 0.48 5.93
C VAL A 156 16.33 0.09 7.35
N GLU A 157 15.64 -0.89 7.95
CA GLU A 157 15.95 -1.33 9.32
C GLU A 157 16.83 -2.58 9.38
N GLY A 158 17.15 -3.23 8.26
CA GLY A 158 17.97 -4.44 8.24
C GLY A 158 17.35 -5.63 9.00
N ARG A 159 16.03 -5.66 9.11
CA ARG A 159 15.31 -6.70 9.84
C ARG A 159 15.26 -8.00 9.03
N SER A 160 14.98 -9.08 9.73
CA SER A 160 14.90 -10.40 9.12
C SER A 160 13.75 -10.50 8.10
N LEU A 161 13.94 -11.38 7.12
CA LEU A 161 12.91 -11.69 6.13
C LEU A 161 11.61 -12.20 6.77
N ASP A 162 11.71 -12.93 7.88
CA ASP A 162 10.54 -13.49 8.55
C ASP A 162 9.73 -12.41 9.26
N GLU A 163 10.38 -11.43 9.90
CA GLU A 163 9.69 -10.25 10.44
C GLU A 163 8.99 -9.45 9.32
N ALA A 164 9.67 -9.25 8.20
CA ALA A 164 9.10 -8.57 7.04
C ALA A 164 7.87 -9.31 6.47
N LYS A 165 7.93 -10.62 6.31
CA LYS A 165 6.80 -11.44 5.83
C LYS A 165 5.58 -11.36 6.75
N GLN A 166 5.76 -11.13 8.05
CA GLN A 166 4.65 -10.97 8.99
C GLN A 166 3.80 -9.74 8.66
N GLN A 167 4.36 -8.70 8.00
CA GLN A 167 3.61 -7.53 7.56
C GLN A 167 2.57 -7.87 6.47
N LEU A 168 2.71 -9.00 5.80
CA LEU A 168 1.82 -9.56 4.79
C LEU A 168 1.14 -10.84 5.33
N SER A 169 0.36 -10.68 6.39
CA SER A 169 -0.33 -11.77 7.10
C SER A 169 -1.82 -11.48 7.30
N LEU A 170 -2.57 -12.52 7.67
CA LEU A 170 -4.00 -12.44 8.00
C LEU A 170 -4.28 -11.45 9.13
N ARG A 171 -3.36 -11.29 10.07
CA ARG A 171 -3.45 -10.29 11.16
C ARG A 171 -3.79 -8.88 10.64
N PHE A 172 -3.30 -8.53 9.45
CA PHE A 172 -3.51 -7.25 8.81
C PHE A 172 -4.50 -7.31 7.64
N GLY A 173 -5.20 -8.44 7.46
CA GLY A 173 -6.16 -8.66 6.39
C GLY A 173 -5.53 -9.01 5.04
N HIS A 174 -4.25 -9.38 4.99
CA HIS A 174 -3.62 -9.86 3.75
C HIS A 174 -3.91 -11.34 3.54
N LEU A 175 -4.53 -11.66 2.41
CA LEU A 175 -4.83 -13.03 1.99
C LEU A 175 -3.75 -13.53 1.02
N ARG A 176 -2.91 -14.45 1.47
CA ARG A 176 -1.74 -14.98 0.74
C ARG A 176 -2.08 -15.54 -0.65
N TYR A 177 -3.24 -16.16 -0.79
CA TYR A 177 -3.68 -16.79 -2.04
C TYR A 177 -4.63 -15.92 -2.87
N SER A 178 -4.91 -14.70 -2.44
CA SER A 178 -5.62 -13.72 -3.26
C SER A 178 -4.71 -13.19 -4.37
N ARG A 179 -5.28 -12.48 -5.35
CA ARG A 179 -4.48 -11.82 -6.39
C ARG A 179 -3.41 -10.85 -5.84
N ALA A 180 -3.60 -10.34 -4.63
CA ALA A 180 -2.63 -9.49 -3.96
C ALA A 180 -1.45 -10.27 -3.33
N GLY A 181 -1.54 -11.59 -3.26
CA GLY A 181 -0.46 -12.47 -2.78
C GLY A 181 0.83 -12.36 -3.60
N VAL A 182 0.76 -11.85 -4.83
CA VAL A 182 1.94 -11.55 -5.64
C VAL A 182 2.92 -10.58 -4.96
N LEU A 183 2.41 -9.66 -4.13
CA LEU A 183 3.26 -8.75 -3.34
C LEU A 183 4.07 -9.51 -2.28
N ARG A 184 3.45 -10.50 -1.64
CA ARG A 184 4.17 -11.39 -0.71
C ARG A 184 5.17 -12.26 -1.46
N GLN A 185 4.81 -12.75 -2.66
CA GLN A 185 5.71 -13.53 -3.51
C GLN A 185 6.97 -12.74 -3.88
N ALA A 186 6.87 -11.43 -4.10
CA ALA A 186 8.02 -10.56 -4.37
C ALA A 186 8.99 -10.50 -3.16
N ILE A 187 8.47 -10.44 -1.93
CA ILE A 187 9.30 -10.50 -0.71
C ILE A 187 9.91 -11.91 -0.52
N GLU A 188 9.14 -12.97 -0.81
CA GLU A 188 9.63 -14.36 -0.72
C GLU A 188 10.72 -14.65 -1.78
N ALA A 189 10.69 -13.97 -2.95
CA ALA A 189 11.72 -14.09 -3.98
C ALA A 189 13.09 -13.62 -3.47
N TYR A 190 13.18 -12.51 -2.77
CA TYR A 190 14.42 -12.06 -2.15
C TYR A 190 15.05 -13.13 -1.26
N GLY A 191 14.23 -13.79 -0.41
CA GLY A 191 14.73 -14.85 0.48
C GLY A 191 15.24 -16.09 -0.25
N ARG A 192 14.67 -16.40 -1.42
CA ARG A 192 15.07 -17.52 -2.26
C ARG A 192 16.36 -17.24 -3.04
N ASP A 193 16.43 -16.02 -3.62
CA ASP A 193 17.47 -15.69 -4.60
C ASP A 193 18.75 -15.18 -3.93
N ARG A 194 18.67 -14.74 -2.68
CA ARG A 194 19.80 -14.18 -1.94
C ARG A 194 20.90 -15.20 -1.62
N GLY A 195 20.65 -16.53 -1.74
CA GLY A 195 21.63 -17.59 -1.53
C GLY A 195 22.28 -17.60 -0.16
N ALA A 196 23.47 -18.19 -0.05
CA ALA A 196 24.30 -18.16 1.15
C ALA A 196 25.01 -16.80 1.35
N ASP A 197 25.09 -15.98 0.31
CA ASP A 197 25.71 -14.66 0.36
C ASP A 197 24.71 -13.60 0.84
N SER A 198 25.14 -12.75 1.73
CA SER A 198 24.34 -11.72 2.39
C SER A 198 24.11 -10.50 1.49
N MET A 199 23.56 -10.72 0.29
CA MET A 199 23.20 -9.62 -0.61
C MET A 199 22.11 -8.76 0.04
N ASP A 200 22.32 -7.45 0.10
CA ASP A 200 21.31 -6.50 0.58
C ASP A 200 20.14 -6.41 -0.40
N PHE A 201 18.99 -5.94 0.12
CA PHE A 201 17.75 -5.92 -0.65
C PHE A 201 17.82 -5.00 -1.88
N ARG A 202 18.49 -3.86 -1.78
CA ARG A 202 18.64 -2.91 -2.90
C ARG A 202 19.45 -3.53 -4.03
N THR A 203 20.61 -4.12 -3.71
CA THR A 203 21.46 -4.80 -4.68
C THR A 203 20.73 -5.97 -5.33
N TRP A 204 19.97 -6.74 -4.56
CA TRP A 204 19.11 -7.79 -5.12
C TRP A 204 18.09 -7.25 -6.10
N VAL A 205 17.38 -6.16 -5.74
CA VAL A 205 16.42 -5.53 -6.66
C VAL A 205 17.09 -5.08 -7.94
N ASP A 206 18.25 -4.49 -7.84
CA ASP A 206 18.98 -3.96 -9.01
C ASP A 206 19.54 -5.07 -9.91
N CYS A 207 20.09 -6.13 -9.33
CA CYS A 207 20.80 -7.15 -10.09
C CYS A 207 19.93 -8.36 -10.48
N LEU A 208 19.06 -8.84 -9.58
CA LEU A 208 18.42 -10.15 -9.70
C LEU A 208 16.89 -10.11 -9.79
N TYR A 209 16.24 -9.04 -9.32
CA TYR A 209 14.79 -8.99 -9.29
C TYR A 209 14.18 -8.95 -10.69
N ASP A 210 13.33 -9.95 -10.98
CA ASP A 210 12.52 -10.03 -12.19
C ASP A 210 11.03 -10.10 -11.85
N PRO A 211 10.24 -9.03 -12.17
CA PRO A 211 8.81 -8.99 -11.90
C PRO A 211 8.02 -10.04 -12.68
N ASP A 212 8.47 -10.44 -13.87
CA ASP A 212 7.77 -11.42 -14.70
C ASP A 212 7.96 -12.83 -14.12
N GLU A 213 9.15 -13.17 -13.65
CA GLU A 213 9.42 -14.41 -12.94
C GLU A 213 8.57 -14.51 -11.66
N VAL A 214 8.51 -13.44 -10.86
CA VAL A 214 7.66 -13.38 -9.66
C VAL A 214 6.20 -13.63 -10.01
N ALA A 215 5.70 -13.00 -11.06
CA ALA A 215 4.32 -13.16 -11.52
C ALA A 215 4.03 -14.58 -12.02
N LEU A 216 4.95 -15.19 -12.77
CA LEU A 216 4.83 -16.57 -13.27
C LEU A 216 4.79 -17.57 -12.11
N ARG A 217 5.71 -17.48 -11.15
CA ARG A 217 5.77 -18.36 -9.98
C ARG A 217 4.52 -18.22 -9.10
N PHE A 218 4.02 -16.99 -8.94
CA PHE A 218 2.78 -16.75 -8.21
C PHE A 218 1.58 -17.43 -8.88
N ARG A 219 1.45 -17.33 -10.22
CA ARG A 219 0.39 -17.99 -10.99
C ARG A 219 0.46 -19.50 -10.86
N ALA A 220 1.62 -20.10 -11.06
CA ALA A 220 1.84 -21.55 -10.94
C ALA A 220 1.42 -22.08 -9.56
N ARG A 221 1.80 -21.35 -8.49
CA ARG A 221 1.42 -21.70 -7.11
C ARG A 221 -0.08 -21.58 -6.86
N SER A 222 -0.72 -20.52 -7.38
CA SER A 222 -2.16 -20.33 -7.23
C SER A 222 -2.95 -21.39 -7.98
N PHE A 223 -2.47 -21.85 -9.12
CA PHE A 223 -3.05 -22.96 -9.87
C PHE A 223 -2.93 -24.29 -9.11
N ALA A 224 -1.76 -24.58 -8.55
CA ALA A 224 -1.53 -25.80 -7.76
C ALA A 224 -2.46 -25.87 -6.55
N VAL A 225 -2.62 -24.75 -5.81
CA VAL A 225 -3.54 -24.69 -4.66
C VAL A 225 -5.00 -24.90 -5.10
N ALA A 226 -5.44 -24.19 -6.15
CA ALA A 226 -6.82 -24.35 -6.65
C ALA A 226 -7.10 -25.74 -7.18
N PHE A 227 -6.11 -26.39 -7.81
CA PHE A 227 -6.23 -27.77 -8.31
C PHE A 227 -6.33 -28.78 -7.15
N THR A 228 -5.50 -28.61 -6.11
CA THR A 228 -5.52 -29.46 -4.92
C THR A 228 -6.86 -29.34 -4.18
N GLU A 229 -7.35 -28.11 -3.94
CA GLU A 229 -8.67 -27.90 -3.33
C GLU A 229 -9.81 -28.51 -4.13
N ARG A 230 -9.71 -28.54 -5.48
CA ARG A 230 -10.73 -29.13 -6.35
C ARG A 230 -10.69 -30.66 -6.33
N LEU A 231 -9.51 -31.25 -6.13
CA LEU A 231 -9.35 -32.70 -5.97
C LEU A 231 -9.94 -33.17 -4.64
N PHE A 232 -9.61 -32.51 -3.55
CA PHE A 232 -10.10 -32.88 -2.21
C PHE A 232 -11.60 -32.61 -2.01
N ARG A 233 -12.22 -31.66 -2.74
CA ARG A 233 -13.68 -31.46 -2.74
C ARG A 233 -14.47 -32.57 -3.50
N ARG A 234 -13.81 -33.43 -4.22
CA ARG A 234 -14.47 -34.54 -4.96
C ARG A 234 -14.54 -35.85 -4.17
N GLU A 235 -14.00 -35.88 -2.97
CA GLU A 235 -14.01 -37.06 -2.11
C GLU A 235 -15.04 -36.94 -0.95
N ASP A 236 -15.78 -35.85 -0.84
CA ASP A 236 -16.96 -35.67 0.03
C ASP A 236 -18.26 -35.62 -0.83
#